data_ec943a07be2c3bce6b72b0da4bd96102
#
_entry.id   ec943a07be2c3bce6b72b0da4bd96102
#
_cell.length_a   1.000
_cell.length_b   1.000
_cell.length_c   1.000
_cell.angle_alpha   90.00
_cell.angle_beta   90.00
_cell.angle_gamma   90.00
#
_symmetry.space_group_name_H-M   'P 1'
#
loop_
_entity.id
_entity.type
_entity.pdbx_description
1 polymer ?
#
loop_
_entity_poly.entity_id
_entity_poly.type
_entity_poly.pdbx_seq_one_letter_code
_entity_poly.pdbx_strand_id
1 'polypeptide(L)'
;MISIQIHLSHRYASDYPDPRIVRLDRGHLYTFERPQVNKDQPCSAIQMMYQIDLEYDEWRLQALVSLLAQVVQEPFYDKLRTKEQLGYLVWSGSSEMWGVLGVRFILQSDKATVEYLQQRILTFVRNYRSILASMDKEKFEKNREALIANKLQKPKKLSEETNRYWNQITKRTYVFDHRELEVAELRKITLKDLVAFYDKFMMESGSEWRVLSSRTTGNGSKVTLKADSEKDDGETKKQESSRTIEIKDFEAFKHSMPLYPVRAYLKSKSAAASAKL
;
A
#
# COMPACT_ATOMS: atom_id res chain seq x y z
N MET A 1 35.93 39.53 -15.69
CA MET A 1 35.89 38.08 -15.30
C MET A 1 35.39 37.99 -13.89
N ILE A 2 34.13 37.66 -13.68
CA ILE A 2 33.55 37.50 -12.34
C ILE A 2 33.76 36.03 -11.99
N SER A 3 34.63 35.76 -11.03
CA SER A 3 34.86 34.43 -10.50
C SER A 3 33.70 34.09 -9.54
N ILE A 4 32.79 33.25 -9.95
CA ILE A 4 31.76 32.70 -9.08
C ILE A 4 32.42 31.56 -8.29
N GLN A 5 32.85 31.85 -7.07
CA GLN A 5 33.25 30.83 -6.11
C GLN A 5 32.00 30.14 -5.61
N ILE A 6 31.68 28.96 -6.15
CA ILE A 6 30.67 28.08 -5.62
C ILE A 6 31.28 27.45 -4.35
N HIS A 7 30.91 27.95 -3.18
CA HIS A 7 31.16 27.29 -1.92
C HIS A 7 30.26 26.07 -1.84
N LEU A 8 30.76 24.93 -2.29
CA LEU A 8 30.19 23.62 -1.98
C LEU A 8 30.49 23.34 -0.49
N SER A 9 29.60 23.79 0.39
CA SER A 9 29.65 23.32 1.76
C SER A 9 29.47 21.81 1.76
N HIS A 10 30.46 21.07 2.24
CA HIS A 10 30.36 19.64 2.43
C HIS A 10 29.26 19.39 3.47
N ARG A 11 28.07 18.98 3.00
CA ARG A 11 27.03 18.53 3.92
C ARG A 11 27.38 17.11 4.36
N TYR A 12 27.47 16.94 5.66
CA TYR A 12 27.64 15.60 6.24
C TYR A 12 26.33 14.82 6.12
N ALA A 13 26.39 13.50 6.12
CA ALA A 13 25.19 12.65 6.09
C ALA A 13 24.21 12.97 7.24
N SER A 14 24.73 13.46 8.37
CA SER A 14 23.95 13.95 9.51
C SER A 14 23.14 15.22 9.23
N ASP A 15 23.47 15.96 8.19
CA ASP A 15 22.78 17.22 7.82
C ASP A 15 21.48 16.98 7.08
N TYR A 16 21.24 15.74 6.64
CA TYR A 16 20.00 15.34 5.98
C TYR A 16 19.11 14.63 7.01
N PRO A 17 17.89 15.18 7.25
CA PRO A 17 16.95 14.49 8.13
C PRO A 17 16.58 13.14 7.53
N ASP A 18 16.56 12.11 8.35
CA ASP A 18 16.07 10.80 7.91
C ASP A 18 14.58 10.90 7.56
N PRO A 19 14.18 10.45 6.37
CA PRO A 19 12.77 10.46 6.00
C PRO A 19 11.98 9.55 6.93
N ARG A 20 10.85 10.07 7.41
CA ARG A 20 9.97 9.37 8.34
C ARG A 20 8.54 9.40 7.84
N ILE A 21 7.81 8.34 8.12
CA ILE A 21 6.42 8.19 7.74
C ILE A 21 5.52 8.51 8.94
N VAL A 22 4.47 9.27 8.69
CA VAL A 22 3.39 9.52 9.65
C VAL A 22 2.72 8.19 10.01
N ARG A 23 2.59 7.93 11.30
CA ARG A 23 1.82 6.79 11.80
C ARG A 23 0.39 7.22 12.03
N LEU A 24 -0.52 6.72 11.21
CA LEU A 24 -1.95 6.99 11.34
C LEU A 24 -2.52 6.35 12.61
N ASP A 25 -3.52 6.97 13.19
CA ASP A 25 -4.24 6.38 14.32
C ASP A 25 -5.15 5.24 13.85
N ARG A 26 -5.30 4.24 14.72
CA ARG A 26 -6.15 3.09 14.47
C ARG A 26 -7.62 3.46 14.45
N GLY A 27 -8.40 2.77 13.62
CA GLY A 27 -9.85 2.96 13.54
C GLY A 27 -10.28 4.20 12.75
N HIS A 28 -9.38 4.86 12.03
CA HIS A 28 -9.69 6.07 11.27
C HIS A 28 -9.36 5.95 9.79
N LEU A 29 -10.18 6.61 8.97
CA LEU A 29 -9.97 6.90 7.56
C LEU A 29 -9.65 8.38 7.42
N TYR A 30 -8.42 8.71 7.09
CA TYR A 30 -7.99 10.07 6.81
C TYR A 30 -8.20 10.37 5.33
N THR A 31 -8.82 11.50 5.03
CA THR A 31 -9.07 11.94 3.65
C THR A 31 -8.38 13.27 3.39
N PHE A 32 -7.60 13.31 2.31
CA PHE A 32 -6.97 14.52 1.82
C PHE A 32 -7.41 14.74 0.38
N GLU A 33 -8.05 15.87 0.11
CA GLU A 33 -8.58 16.19 -1.19
C GLU A 33 -8.03 17.50 -1.73
N ARG A 34 -7.72 17.49 -3.03
CA ARG A 34 -7.34 18.69 -3.79
C ARG A 34 -8.05 18.72 -5.14
N PRO A 35 -8.42 19.90 -5.62
CA PRO A 35 -8.89 20.06 -6.98
C PRO A 35 -7.74 19.79 -7.97
N GLN A 36 -8.08 19.34 -9.17
CA GLN A 36 -7.17 19.19 -10.27
C GLN A 36 -6.60 20.55 -10.69
N VAL A 37 -5.29 20.63 -10.84
CA VAL A 37 -4.59 21.87 -11.25
C VAL A 37 -4.89 22.21 -12.71
N ASN A 38 -4.86 21.20 -13.59
CA ASN A 38 -5.22 21.38 -14.99
C ASN A 38 -6.74 21.39 -15.16
N LYS A 39 -7.30 22.57 -15.50
CA LYS A 39 -8.75 22.77 -15.65
C LYS A 39 -9.37 21.98 -16.81
N ASP A 40 -8.59 21.60 -17.80
CA ASP A 40 -9.04 20.84 -18.97
C ASP A 40 -9.08 19.32 -18.69
N GLN A 41 -8.58 18.89 -17.54
CA GLN A 41 -8.55 17.46 -17.19
C GLN A 41 -9.85 17.05 -16.47
N PRO A 42 -10.70 16.24 -17.12
CA PRO A 42 -11.97 15.82 -16.52
C PRO A 42 -11.82 14.73 -15.45
N CYS A 43 -10.71 14.00 -15.44
CA CYS A 43 -10.56 12.81 -14.62
C CYS A 43 -10.38 13.12 -13.15
N SER A 44 -11.15 12.43 -12.32
CA SER A 44 -10.91 12.30 -10.88
C SER A 44 -10.00 11.11 -10.59
N ALA A 45 -9.19 11.22 -9.56
CA ALA A 45 -8.30 10.15 -9.15
C ALA A 45 -8.31 9.97 -7.63
N ILE A 46 -8.20 8.73 -7.20
CA ILE A 46 -8.10 8.37 -5.79
C ILE A 46 -7.00 7.32 -5.58
N GLN A 47 -6.25 7.51 -4.52
CA GLN A 47 -5.35 6.49 -3.98
C GLN A 47 -5.71 6.25 -2.51
N MET A 48 -6.11 5.03 -2.19
CA MET A 48 -6.30 4.60 -0.81
C MET A 48 -5.15 3.70 -0.38
N MET A 49 -4.54 4.02 0.76
CA MET A 49 -3.46 3.25 1.36
C MET A 49 -3.88 2.72 2.72
N TYR A 50 -3.92 1.43 2.85
CA TYR A 50 -4.05 0.71 4.12
C TYR A 50 -2.65 0.59 4.71
N GLN A 51 -2.40 1.34 5.79
CA GLN A 51 -1.11 1.32 6.47
C GLN A 51 -1.06 0.13 7.42
N ILE A 52 -0.08 -0.74 7.22
CA ILE A 52 0.05 -1.97 7.98
C ILE A 52 0.92 -1.75 9.22
N ASP A 53 2.23 -1.80 9.05
CA ASP A 53 3.20 -1.53 10.12
C ASP A 53 4.62 -1.44 9.55
N LEU A 54 5.60 -1.24 10.44
CA LEU A 54 7.02 -1.33 10.08
C LEU A 54 7.44 -2.78 9.83
N GLU A 55 8.27 -2.93 8.82
CA GLU A 55 8.99 -4.17 8.50
C GLU A 55 10.25 -4.25 9.39
N TYR A 56 10.08 -4.57 10.67
CA TYR A 56 11.22 -4.91 11.53
C TYR A 56 11.39 -6.41 11.58
N ASP A 57 12.44 -6.96 10.95
CA ASP A 57 12.82 -8.39 10.98
C ASP A 57 11.66 -9.39 10.78
N GLU A 58 10.46 -8.90 10.41
CA GLU A 58 9.26 -9.70 10.26
C GLU A 58 8.99 -10.02 8.79
N TRP A 59 9.82 -10.85 8.21
CA TRP A 59 9.63 -11.37 6.84
C TRP A 59 8.26 -12.00 6.65
N ARG A 60 7.65 -12.51 7.74
CA ARG A 60 6.29 -13.00 7.73
C ARG A 60 5.27 -11.91 7.43
N LEU A 61 5.43 -10.71 7.98
CA LEU A 61 4.54 -9.58 7.73
C LEU A 61 4.64 -9.13 6.27
N GLN A 62 5.86 -9.01 5.75
CA GLN A 62 6.11 -8.68 4.34
C GLN A 62 5.53 -9.75 3.40
N ALA A 63 5.70 -11.03 3.74
CA ALA A 63 5.15 -12.14 2.98
C ALA A 63 3.62 -12.12 2.95
N LEU A 64 2.95 -11.81 4.07
CA LEU A 64 1.50 -11.65 4.13
C LEU A 64 1.01 -10.47 3.29
N VAL A 65 1.68 -9.31 3.34
CA VAL A 65 1.35 -8.15 2.51
C VAL A 65 1.51 -8.46 1.02
N SER A 66 2.62 -9.10 0.64
CA SER A 66 2.89 -9.49 -0.76
C SER A 66 1.85 -10.50 -1.26
N LEU A 67 1.50 -11.50 -0.44
CA LEU A 67 0.52 -12.52 -0.81
C LEU A 67 -0.89 -11.93 -0.89
N LEU A 68 -1.26 -11.06 0.04
CA LEU A 68 -2.54 -10.35 -0.03
C LEU A 68 -2.64 -9.51 -1.30
N ALA A 69 -1.60 -8.74 -1.62
CA ALA A 69 -1.56 -7.94 -2.84
C ALA A 69 -1.72 -8.81 -4.09
N GLN A 70 -1.07 -9.98 -4.13
CA GLN A 70 -1.17 -10.95 -5.23
C GLN A 70 -2.61 -11.47 -5.42
N VAL A 71 -3.28 -11.90 -4.35
CA VAL A 71 -4.62 -12.50 -4.46
C VAL A 71 -5.72 -11.48 -4.72
N VAL A 72 -5.52 -10.21 -4.32
CA VAL A 72 -6.50 -9.12 -4.48
C VAL A 72 -6.43 -8.49 -5.87
N GLN A 73 -5.27 -8.49 -6.52
CA GLN A 73 -5.00 -7.70 -7.72
C GLN A 73 -5.98 -8.00 -8.87
N GLU A 74 -6.12 -9.27 -9.24
CA GLU A 74 -7.01 -9.69 -10.34
C GLU A 74 -8.49 -9.43 -10.01
N PRO A 75 -9.03 -9.86 -8.84
CA PRO A 75 -10.41 -9.57 -8.47
C PRO A 75 -10.76 -8.09 -8.40
N PHE A 76 -9.84 -7.25 -7.91
CA PHE A 76 -10.02 -5.81 -7.87
C PHE A 76 -10.12 -5.20 -9.27
N TYR A 77 -9.21 -5.59 -10.15
CA TYR A 77 -9.23 -5.16 -11.54
C TYR A 77 -10.50 -5.63 -12.27
N ASP A 78 -10.83 -6.92 -12.16
CA ASP A 78 -12.02 -7.49 -12.82
C ASP A 78 -13.30 -6.78 -12.35
N LYS A 79 -13.49 -6.61 -11.04
CA LYS A 79 -14.70 -5.97 -10.50
C LYS A 79 -14.82 -4.52 -10.96
N LEU A 80 -13.80 -3.69 -10.76
CA LEU A 80 -13.92 -2.24 -10.93
C LEU A 80 -13.60 -1.77 -12.35
N ARG A 81 -12.69 -2.46 -13.05
CA ARG A 81 -12.31 -2.11 -14.43
C ARG A 81 -13.19 -2.80 -15.47
N THR A 82 -13.40 -4.12 -15.32
CA THR A 82 -14.06 -4.92 -16.36
C THR A 82 -15.57 -4.87 -16.19
N LYS A 83 -16.09 -5.14 -14.98
CA LYS A 83 -17.54 -5.23 -14.74
C LYS A 83 -18.17 -3.85 -14.52
N GLU A 84 -17.59 -3.01 -13.67
CA GLU A 84 -18.16 -1.68 -13.35
C GLU A 84 -17.70 -0.58 -14.31
N GLN A 85 -16.64 -0.79 -15.05
CA GLN A 85 -16.11 0.16 -16.05
C GLN A 85 -15.87 1.55 -15.48
N LEU A 86 -15.37 1.63 -14.23
CA LEU A 86 -15.22 2.90 -13.53
C LEU A 86 -14.17 3.81 -14.14
N GLY A 87 -13.15 3.25 -14.79
CA GLY A 87 -12.11 4.07 -15.41
C GLY A 87 -11.02 3.24 -16.09
N TYR A 88 -10.07 3.94 -16.70
CA TYR A 88 -8.97 3.30 -17.42
C TYR A 88 -7.91 2.76 -16.46
N LEU A 89 -7.55 3.53 -15.43
CA LEU A 89 -6.54 3.13 -14.46
C LEU A 89 -7.22 2.57 -13.22
N VAL A 90 -7.09 1.26 -13.06
CA VAL A 90 -7.51 0.49 -11.87
C VAL A 90 -6.34 -0.39 -11.47
N TRP A 91 -5.81 -0.18 -10.27
CA TRP A 91 -4.64 -0.89 -9.81
C TRP A 91 -4.69 -1.14 -8.29
N SER A 92 -4.16 -2.28 -7.86
CA SER A 92 -3.92 -2.57 -6.45
C SER A 92 -2.59 -3.30 -6.29
N GLY A 93 -1.96 -3.15 -5.13
CA GLY A 93 -0.69 -3.81 -4.86
C GLY A 93 -0.10 -3.48 -3.51
N SER A 94 1.01 -4.13 -3.18
CA SER A 94 1.79 -3.81 -1.99
C SER A 94 2.51 -2.48 -2.13
N SER A 95 2.76 -1.85 -1.00
CA SER A 95 3.55 -0.62 -0.87
C SER A 95 4.54 -0.77 0.27
N GLU A 96 5.74 -0.31 0.05
CA GLU A 96 6.73 -0.13 1.10
C GLU A 96 7.33 1.27 0.97
N MET A 97 7.25 2.05 2.03
CA MET A 97 7.83 3.39 2.11
C MET A 97 8.63 3.51 3.40
N TRP A 98 9.94 3.62 3.27
CA TRP A 98 10.86 3.74 4.41
C TRP A 98 10.63 2.69 5.51
N GLY A 99 10.36 1.45 5.07
CA GLY A 99 10.10 0.31 5.94
C GLY A 99 8.66 0.17 6.42
N VAL A 100 7.79 1.14 6.16
CA VAL A 100 6.35 1.02 6.47
C VAL A 100 5.65 0.29 5.33
N LEU A 101 5.06 -0.84 5.65
CA LEU A 101 4.31 -1.67 4.71
C LEU A 101 2.87 -1.19 4.57
N GLY A 102 2.29 -1.45 3.41
CA GLY A 102 0.89 -1.14 3.16
C GLY A 102 0.33 -1.85 1.93
N VAL A 103 -0.98 -1.77 1.77
CA VAL A 103 -1.70 -2.17 0.56
C VAL A 103 -2.34 -0.94 -0.04
N ARG A 104 -2.15 -0.72 -1.35
CA ARG A 104 -2.68 0.43 -2.07
C ARG A 104 -3.71 0.02 -3.09
N PHE A 105 -4.73 0.88 -3.24
CA PHE A 105 -5.73 0.82 -4.29
C PHE A 105 -5.75 2.16 -5.01
N ILE A 106 -5.71 2.14 -6.33
CA ILE A 106 -5.68 3.34 -7.17
C ILE A 106 -6.78 3.23 -8.22
N LEU A 107 -7.59 4.27 -8.33
CA LEU A 107 -8.60 4.43 -9.37
C LEU A 107 -8.48 5.81 -10.00
N GLN A 108 -8.65 5.86 -11.33
CA GLN A 108 -8.84 7.11 -12.07
C GLN A 108 -10.07 6.97 -12.95
N SER A 109 -10.96 7.96 -12.90
CA SER A 109 -12.23 7.95 -13.63
C SER A 109 -12.53 9.31 -14.24
N ASP A 110 -13.02 9.32 -15.44
CA ASP A 110 -13.61 10.47 -16.13
C ASP A 110 -15.11 10.62 -15.88
N LYS A 111 -15.73 9.62 -15.21
CA LYS A 111 -17.18 9.50 -15.03
C LYS A 111 -17.60 9.67 -13.58
N ALA A 112 -16.82 9.16 -12.63
CA ALA A 112 -17.20 9.03 -11.24
C ALA A 112 -16.53 10.09 -10.35
N THR A 113 -17.26 10.54 -9.31
CA THR A 113 -16.71 11.44 -8.29
C THR A 113 -15.75 10.68 -7.36
N VAL A 114 -14.88 11.40 -6.67
CA VAL A 114 -13.90 10.79 -5.75
C VAL A 114 -14.57 10.10 -4.57
N GLU A 115 -15.71 10.62 -4.10
CA GLU A 115 -16.50 9.99 -3.04
C GLU A 115 -17.05 8.64 -3.49
N TYR A 116 -17.59 8.59 -4.70
CA TYR A 116 -18.09 7.33 -5.27
C TYR A 116 -16.96 6.32 -5.45
N LEU A 117 -15.81 6.76 -5.97
CA LEU A 117 -14.64 5.88 -6.12
C LEU A 117 -14.16 5.35 -4.77
N GLN A 118 -14.12 6.18 -3.73
CA GLN A 118 -13.80 5.74 -2.37
C GLN A 118 -14.77 4.67 -1.86
N GLN A 119 -16.06 4.93 -2.02
CA GLN A 119 -17.12 4.00 -1.64
C GLN A 119 -16.93 2.64 -2.34
N ARG A 120 -16.61 2.66 -3.64
CA ARG A 120 -16.41 1.42 -4.40
C ARG A 120 -15.21 0.61 -3.92
N ILE A 121 -14.10 1.28 -3.55
CA ILE A 121 -12.95 0.60 -2.96
C ILE A 121 -13.32 -0.01 -1.61
N LEU A 122 -13.97 0.75 -0.72
CA LEU A 122 -14.38 0.25 0.61
C LEU A 122 -15.35 -0.93 0.49
N THR A 123 -16.35 -0.82 -0.39
CA THR A 123 -17.29 -1.93 -0.67
C THR A 123 -16.59 -3.15 -1.22
N PHE A 124 -15.64 -2.98 -2.15
CA PHE A 124 -14.84 -4.09 -2.64
C PHE A 124 -14.09 -4.78 -1.50
N VAL A 125 -13.40 -4.01 -0.66
CA VAL A 125 -12.63 -4.56 0.47
C VAL A 125 -13.53 -5.34 1.42
N ARG A 126 -14.71 -4.82 1.80
CA ARG A 126 -15.68 -5.53 2.64
C ARG A 126 -16.12 -6.85 2.00
N ASN A 127 -16.55 -6.81 0.75
CA ASN A 127 -17.09 -7.99 0.07
C ASN A 127 -16.01 -9.04 -0.22
N TYR A 128 -14.79 -8.60 -0.47
CA TYR A 128 -13.68 -9.52 -0.77
C TYR A 128 -13.31 -10.40 0.42
N ARG A 129 -13.58 -9.98 1.65
CA ARG A 129 -13.33 -10.77 2.85
C ARG A 129 -14.01 -12.15 2.80
N SER A 130 -15.26 -12.20 2.38
CA SER A 130 -16.00 -13.49 2.26
C SER A 130 -15.46 -14.35 1.12
N ILE A 131 -15.09 -13.72 0.00
CA ILE A 131 -14.46 -14.41 -1.14
C ILE A 131 -13.11 -15.00 -0.74
N LEU A 132 -12.30 -14.26 0.01
CA LEU A 132 -11.01 -14.73 0.52
C LEU A 132 -11.18 -15.92 1.48
N ALA A 133 -12.15 -15.83 2.41
CA ALA A 133 -12.39 -16.89 3.39
C ALA A 133 -12.92 -18.18 2.76
N SER A 134 -13.65 -18.08 1.64
CA SER A 134 -14.18 -19.23 0.90
C SER A 134 -13.26 -19.68 -0.25
N MET A 135 -12.05 -19.12 -0.32
CA MET A 135 -11.10 -19.48 -1.39
C MET A 135 -10.73 -20.96 -1.26
N ASP A 136 -10.83 -21.68 -2.37
CA ASP A 136 -10.40 -23.06 -2.46
C ASP A 136 -8.89 -23.20 -2.25
N LYS A 137 -8.50 -24.29 -1.60
CA LYS A 137 -7.11 -24.56 -1.24
C LYS A 137 -6.19 -24.59 -2.46
N GLU A 138 -6.64 -25.17 -3.56
CA GLU A 138 -5.86 -25.28 -4.79
C GLU A 138 -5.58 -23.87 -5.36
N LYS A 139 -6.58 -23.00 -5.39
CA LYS A 139 -6.43 -21.60 -5.84
C LYS A 139 -5.49 -20.81 -4.94
N PHE A 140 -5.57 -21.00 -3.63
CA PHE A 140 -4.65 -20.37 -2.68
C PHE A 140 -3.21 -20.82 -2.93
N GLU A 141 -2.97 -22.14 -2.99
CA GLU A 141 -1.64 -22.71 -3.26
C GLU A 141 -1.07 -22.20 -4.58
N LYS A 142 -1.88 -22.17 -5.66
CA LYS A 142 -1.46 -21.66 -6.96
C LYS A 142 -1.01 -20.19 -6.90
N ASN A 143 -1.73 -19.33 -6.18
CA ASN A 143 -1.32 -17.93 -5.99
C ASN A 143 -0.01 -17.82 -5.20
N ARG A 144 0.14 -18.61 -4.12
CA ARG A 144 1.32 -18.62 -3.29
C ARG A 144 2.55 -19.08 -4.07
N GLU A 145 2.45 -20.19 -4.81
CA GLU A 145 3.55 -20.72 -5.63
C GLU A 145 3.91 -19.78 -6.78
N ALA A 146 2.93 -19.13 -7.41
CA ALA A 146 3.19 -18.13 -8.43
C ALA A 146 3.98 -16.94 -7.88
N LEU A 147 3.64 -16.48 -6.67
CA LEU A 147 4.38 -15.41 -5.99
C LEU A 147 5.81 -15.84 -5.65
N ILE A 148 6.00 -17.05 -5.13
CA ILE A 148 7.31 -17.62 -4.83
C ILE A 148 8.16 -17.70 -6.10
N ALA A 149 7.61 -18.22 -7.20
CA ALA A 149 8.30 -18.32 -8.48
C ALA A 149 8.74 -16.93 -9.00
N ASN A 150 7.86 -15.92 -8.89
CA ASN A 150 8.17 -14.55 -9.27
C ASN A 150 9.32 -13.95 -8.44
N LYS A 151 9.29 -14.15 -7.11
CA LYS A 151 10.33 -13.64 -6.21
C LYS A 151 11.70 -14.29 -6.44
N LEU A 152 11.71 -15.58 -6.73
CA LEU A 152 12.94 -16.35 -6.99
C LEU A 152 13.40 -16.29 -8.45
N GLN A 153 12.69 -15.58 -9.33
CA GLN A 153 13.10 -15.43 -10.72
C GLN A 153 14.50 -14.80 -10.81
N LYS A 154 15.37 -15.48 -11.55
CA LYS A 154 16.73 -14.97 -11.81
C LYS A 154 16.66 -13.71 -12.67
N PRO A 155 17.46 -12.68 -12.39
CA PRO A 155 17.54 -11.50 -13.22
C PRO A 155 17.96 -11.88 -14.65
N LYS A 156 17.30 -11.29 -15.65
CA LYS A 156 17.59 -11.52 -17.07
C LYS A 156 18.58 -10.51 -17.63
N LYS A 157 18.74 -9.37 -16.95
CA LYS A 157 19.61 -8.27 -17.35
C LYS A 157 20.48 -7.84 -16.18
N LEU A 158 21.69 -7.36 -16.49
CA LEU A 158 22.61 -6.81 -15.48
C LEU A 158 21.97 -5.69 -14.64
N SER A 159 21.16 -4.84 -15.27
CA SER A 159 20.45 -3.77 -14.57
C SER A 159 19.43 -4.29 -13.54
N GLU A 160 18.76 -5.39 -13.80
CA GLU A 160 17.84 -6.02 -12.85
C GLU A 160 18.59 -6.54 -11.62
N GLU A 161 19.76 -7.18 -11.85
CA GLU A 161 20.62 -7.67 -10.77
C GLU A 161 21.20 -6.52 -9.96
N THR A 162 21.75 -5.50 -10.62
CA THR A 162 22.31 -4.32 -9.96
C THR A 162 21.24 -3.59 -9.14
N ASN A 163 20.03 -3.38 -9.69
CA ASN A 163 18.94 -2.72 -8.99
C ASN A 163 18.46 -3.54 -7.79
N ARG A 164 18.51 -4.87 -7.85
CA ARG A 164 18.20 -5.75 -6.71
C ARG A 164 19.05 -5.40 -5.49
N TYR A 165 20.36 -5.29 -5.68
CA TYR A 165 21.29 -4.96 -4.60
C TYR A 165 21.25 -3.47 -4.24
N TRP A 166 21.23 -2.60 -5.24
CA TRP A 166 21.20 -1.16 -5.02
C TRP A 166 19.98 -0.70 -4.22
N ASN A 167 18.82 -1.30 -4.46
CA ASN A 167 17.62 -1.01 -3.69
C ASN A 167 17.77 -1.34 -2.19
N GLN A 168 18.56 -2.36 -1.83
CA GLN A 168 18.82 -2.66 -0.42
C GLN A 168 19.76 -1.63 0.22
N ILE A 169 20.66 -1.07 -0.56
CA ILE A 169 21.57 0.00 -0.12
C ILE A 169 20.78 1.30 0.07
N THR A 170 20.00 1.72 -0.93
CA THR A 170 19.21 2.96 -0.88
C THR A 170 18.12 2.93 0.20
N LYS A 171 17.51 1.78 0.44
CA LYS A 171 16.57 1.54 1.53
C LYS A 171 17.25 1.39 2.90
N ARG A 172 18.58 1.35 2.94
CA ARG A 172 19.39 1.13 4.14
C ARG A 172 19.05 -0.17 4.89
N THR A 173 18.58 -1.19 4.18
CA THR A 173 18.28 -2.51 4.77
C THR A 173 19.51 -3.38 4.83
N TYR A 174 20.34 -3.34 3.78
CA TYR A 174 21.54 -4.17 3.61
C TYR A 174 21.29 -5.67 3.73
N VAL A 175 20.05 -6.12 3.50
CA VAL A 175 19.66 -7.53 3.51
C VAL A 175 19.55 -8.01 2.06
N PHE A 176 20.61 -8.59 1.56
CA PHE A 176 20.72 -8.96 0.13
C PHE A 176 19.99 -10.26 -0.22
N ASP A 177 19.71 -11.09 0.77
CA ASP A 177 18.95 -12.35 0.69
C ASP A 177 17.46 -12.18 1.12
N HIS A 178 16.94 -10.94 1.13
CA HIS A 178 15.59 -10.64 1.58
C HIS A 178 14.49 -11.44 0.86
N ARG A 179 14.70 -11.77 -0.45
CA ARG A 179 13.73 -12.56 -1.23
C ARG A 179 13.63 -13.98 -0.74
N GLU A 180 14.76 -14.57 -0.45
CA GLU A 180 14.89 -15.92 0.07
C GLU A 180 14.28 -16.03 1.48
N LEU A 181 14.50 -15.03 2.33
CA LEU A 181 13.91 -14.94 3.67
C LEU A 181 12.39 -14.79 3.60
N GLU A 182 11.88 -13.90 2.75
CA GLU A 182 10.45 -13.73 2.53
C GLU A 182 9.80 -15.00 1.96
N VAL A 183 10.45 -15.69 1.00
CA VAL A 183 9.96 -16.95 0.44
C VAL A 183 9.92 -18.06 1.50
N ALA A 184 10.90 -18.10 2.41
CA ALA A 184 10.87 -19.07 3.51
C ALA A 184 9.63 -18.89 4.40
N GLU A 185 9.18 -17.64 4.61
CA GLU A 185 7.95 -17.36 5.34
C GLU A 185 6.71 -17.63 4.49
N LEU A 186 6.70 -17.27 3.18
CA LEU A 186 5.58 -17.54 2.28
C LEU A 186 5.19 -19.01 2.28
N ARG A 187 6.14 -19.94 2.32
CA ARG A 187 5.89 -21.38 2.35
C ARG A 187 5.15 -21.86 3.62
N LYS A 188 5.22 -21.08 4.70
CA LYS A 188 4.57 -21.40 5.98
C LYS A 188 3.17 -20.79 6.10
N ILE A 189 2.84 -19.78 5.27
CA ILE A 189 1.57 -19.06 5.34
C ILE A 189 0.45 -19.96 4.83
N THR A 190 -0.62 -20.02 5.62
CA THR A 190 -1.87 -20.70 5.29
C THR A 190 -2.95 -19.69 4.89
N LEU A 191 -4.03 -20.17 4.25
CA LEU A 191 -5.21 -19.32 3.97
C LEU A 191 -5.79 -18.72 5.27
N LYS A 192 -5.79 -19.49 6.36
CA LYS A 192 -6.26 -19.01 7.66
C LYS A 192 -5.44 -17.82 8.18
N ASP A 193 -4.11 -17.87 8.01
CA ASP A 193 -3.24 -16.76 8.38
C ASP A 193 -3.54 -15.51 7.55
N LEU A 194 -3.77 -15.68 6.25
CA LEU A 194 -4.08 -14.57 5.34
C LEU A 194 -5.45 -13.96 5.66
N VAL A 195 -6.46 -14.76 5.99
CA VAL A 195 -7.78 -14.28 6.42
C VAL A 195 -7.67 -13.51 7.74
N ALA A 196 -6.94 -14.04 8.72
CA ALA A 196 -6.73 -13.35 10.00
C ALA A 196 -5.99 -12.03 9.82
N PHE A 197 -5.00 -12.00 8.92
CA PHE A 197 -4.31 -10.77 8.53
C PHE A 197 -5.27 -9.76 7.88
N TYR A 198 -6.13 -10.22 6.97
CA TYR A 198 -7.15 -9.40 6.33
C TYR A 198 -8.11 -8.79 7.35
N ASP A 199 -8.64 -9.60 8.25
CA ASP A 199 -9.55 -9.14 9.31
C ASP A 199 -8.89 -8.10 10.23
N LYS A 200 -7.60 -8.26 10.51
CA LYS A 200 -6.86 -7.36 11.40
C LYS A 200 -6.60 -5.98 10.79
N PHE A 201 -6.20 -5.92 9.50
CA PHE A 201 -5.66 -4.71 8.88
C PHE A 201 -6.56 -4.09 7.81
N MET A 202 -7.40 -4.89 7.14
CA MET A 202 -8.20 -4.41 6.00
C MET A 202 -9.64 -4.11 6.38
N MET A 203 -10.19 -4.83 7.37
CA MET A 203 -11.58 -4.63 7.80
C MET A 203 -11.68 -3.45 8.78
N GLU A 204 -12.75 -2.65 8.64
CA GLU A 204 -13.03 -1.51 9.52
C GLU A 204 -13.19 -1.88 11.00
N SER A 205 -13.61 -3.13 11.26
CA SER A 205 -13.68 -3.72 12.61
C SER A 205 -12.32 -4.21 13.12
N GLY A 206 -11.29 -4.21 12.27
CA GLY A 206 -9.97 -4.73 12.60
C GLY A 206 -9.22 -3.84 13.59
N SER A 207 -8.49 -4.46 14.50
CA SER A 207 -7.75 -3.76 15.57
C SER A 207 -6.62 -2.87 15.07
N GLU A 208 -6.15 -3.06 13.84
CA GLU A 208 -5.05 -2.33 13.22
C GLU A 208 -5.48 -1.57 11.95
N TRP A 209 -6.77 -1.38 11.76
CA TRP A 209 -7.27 -0.66 10.58
C TRP A 209 -6.85 0.81 10.59
N ARG A 210 -6.15 1.25 9.56
CA ARG A 210 -5.64 2.61 9.34
C ARG A 210 -5.62 2.90 7.86
N VAL A 211 -6.32 3.93 7.42
CA VAL A 211 -6.45 4.22 5.98
C VAL A 211 -6.19 5.69 5.70
N LEU A 212 -5.41 5.97 4.67
CA LEU A 212 -5.24 7.28 4.07
C LEU A 212 -5.84 7.27 2.67
N SER A 213 -6.77 8.17 2.40
CA SER A 213 -7.36 8.40 1.09
C SER A 213 -6.87 9.75 0.55
N SER A 214 -6.05 9.72 -0.49
CA SER A 214 -5.63 10.90 -1.23
C SER A 214 -6.48 11.02 -2.49
N ARG A 215 -7.17 12.15 -2.65
CA ARG A 215 -8.16 12.38 -3.69
C ARG A 215 -7.83 13.62 -4.50
N THR A 216 -8.03 13.53 -5.81
CA THR A 216 -7.92 14.66 -6.74
C THR A 216 -9.21 14.73 -7.56
N THR A 217 -9.96 15.82 -7.37
CA THR A 217 -11.26 16.02 -8.04
C THR A 217 -11.04 16.64 -9.41
N GLY A 218 -11.51 15.95 -10.45
CA GLY A 218 -11.49 16.44 -11.83
C GLY A 218 -12.62 17.44 -12.12
N ASN A 219 -12.40 18.34 -13.05
CA ASN A 219 -13.36 19.40 -13.39
C ASN A 219 -14.58 18.93 -14.21
N GLY A 220 -14.57 17.68 -14.69
CA GLY A 220 -15.63 17.09 -15.54
C GLY A 220 -16.53 16.06 -14.83
N SER A 221 -16.15 15.58 -13.67
CA SER A 221 -16.84 14.48 -12.97
C SER A 221 -18.12 14.94 -12.32
N LYS A 222 -19.22 14.97 -13.06
CA LYS A 222 -20.56 15.32 -12.56
C LYS A 222 -21.47 14.11 -12.32
N VAL A 223 -21.03 12.91 -12.65
CA VAL A 223 -21.88 11.74 -12.60
C VAL A 223 -21.62 10.97 -11.30
N THR A 224 -22.49 11.16 -10.35
CA THR A 224 -22.74 10.16 -9.31
C THR A 224 -23.43 8.99 -10.02
N LEU A 225 -22.66 7.96 -10.40
CA LEU A 225 -23.26 6.76 -10.93
C LEU A 225 -24.22 6.24 -9.87
N LYS A 226 -25.50 6.05 -10.24
CA LYS A 226 -26.47 5.42 -9.34
C LYS A 226 -25.88 4.09 -8.93
N ALA A 227 -25.75 3.87 -7.63
CA ALA A 227 -25.33 2.59 -7.09
C ALA A 227 -26.31 1.53 -7.65
N ASP A 228 -25.81 0.64 -8.49
CA ASP A 228 -26.52 -0.59 -8.77
C ASP A 228 -26.70 -1.28 -7.41
N SER A 229 -27.94 -1.66 -7.15
CA SER A 229 -28.53 -2.09 -5.91
C SER A 229 -27.88 -3.31 -5.23
N GLU A 230 -26.60 -3.21 -4.89
CA GLU A 230 -26.07 -3.96 -3.75
C GLU A 230 -26.50 -3.16 -2.53
N LYS A 231 -27.38 -3.73 -1.70
CA LYS A 231 -27.95 -3.13 -0.49
C LYS A 231 -26.82 -2.60 0.39
N ASP A 232 -26.55 -1.30 0.22
CA ASP A 232 -25.66 -0.56 1.11
C ASP A 232 -26.57 -0.08 2.25
N ASP A 233 -26.55 -0.81 3.36
CA ASP A 233 -27.39 -0.52 4.52
C ASP A 233 -27.01 0.88 5.05
N GLY A 234 -28.00 1.73 5.25
CA GLY A 234 -27.81 3.14 5.67
C GLY A 234 -27.05 3.30 7.00
N GLU A 235 -26.94 2.23 7.80
CA GLU A 235 -26.10 2.16 9.00
C GLU A 235 -24.61 2.20 8.67
N THR A 236 -24.19 1.59 7.57
CA THR A 236 -22.78 1.57 7.14
C THR A 236 -22.29 2.98 6.80
N LYS A 237 -23.11 3.79 6.13
CA LYS A 237 -22.78 5.18 5.80
C LYS A 237 -22.61 6.08 7.03
N LYS A 238 -23.43 5.88 8.07
CA LYS A 238 -23.32 6.63 9.33
C LYS A 238 -22.03 6.27 10.09
N GLN A 239 -21.64 5.00 10.10
CA GLN A 239 -20.40 4.55 10.75
C GLN A 239 -19.15 5.05 10.02
N GLU A 240 -19.15 5.05 8.68
CA GLU A 240 -18.03 5.59 7.89
C GLU A 240 -17.84 7.09 8.16
N SER A 241 -18.92 7.87 8.22
CA SER A 241 -18.87 9.30 8.50
C SER A 241 -18.24 9.60 9.86
N SER A 242 -18.51 8.78 10.88
CA SER A 242 -17.98 8.99 12.24
C SER A 242 -16.50 8.66 12.40
N ARG A 243 -15.92 7.87 11.49
CA ARG A 243 -14.50 7.45 11.50
C ARG A 243 -13.64 8.20 10.49
N THR A 244 -14.26 9.01 9.62
CA THR A 244 -13.56 9.77 8.59
C THR A 244 -13.08 11.10 9.13
N ILE A 245 -11.80 11.37 9.00
CA ILE A 245 -11.14 12.62 9.39
C ILE A 245 -10.64 13.31 8.13
N GLU A 246 -11.14 14.52 7.87
CA GLU A 246 -10.67 15.33 6.75
C GLU A 246 -9.40 16.10 7.11
N ILE A 247 -8.37 15.94 6.28
CA ILE A 247 -7.11 16.69 6.38
C ILE A 247 -7.28 17.99 5.60
N LYS A 248 -7.50 19.09 6.32
CA LYS A 248 -7.64 20.44 5.73
C LYS A 248 -6.30 21.09 5.47
N ASP A 249 -5.37 20.94 6.40
CA ASP A 249 -4.00 21.44 6.32
C ASP A 249 -3.03 20.28 6.43
N PHE A 250 -2.31 20.01 5.34
CA PHE A 250 -1.41 18.87 5.24
C PHE A 250 -0.17 19.02 6.15
N GLU A 251 0.36 20.23 6.27
CA GLU A 251 1.54 20.46 7.11
C GLU A 251 1.17 20.40 8.61
N ALA A 252 0.06 21.02 9.00
CA ALA A 252 -0.45 20.91 10.37
C ALA A 252 -0.75 19.44 10.73
N PHE A 253 -1.36 18.67 9.82
CA PHE A 253 -1.58 17.26 10.02
C PHE A 253 -0.27 16.49 10.24
N LYS A 254 0.74 16.68 9.40
CA LYS A 254 2.04 16.02 9.56
C LYS A 254 2.69 16.31 10.91
N HIS A 255 2.57 17.57 11.38
CA HIS A 255 3.14 17.99 12.66
C HIS A 255 2.36 17.46 13.88
N SER A 256 1.06 17.22 13.74
CA SER A 256 0.21 16.72 14.84
C SER A 256 0.30 15.21 15.04
N MET A 257 0.73 14.47 14.02
CA MET A 257 0.72 13.01 14.04
C MET A 257 2.05 12.42 14.54
N PRO A 258 2.00 11.29 15.25
CA PRO A 258 3.20 10.55 15.57
C PRO A 258 3.87 10.02 14.30
N LEU A 259 5.20 9.91 14.37
CA LEU A 259 5.99 9.36 13.27
C LEU A 259 6.44 7.94 13.62
N TYR A 260 6.51 7.09 12.61
CA TYR A 260 7.25 5.85 12.78
C TYR A 260 8.70 6.12 13.11
N PRO A 261 9.35 5.30 13.94
CA PRO A 261 10.77 5.44 14.21
C PRO A 261 11.59 5.34 12.93
N VAL A 262 12.76 5.96 12.92
CA VAL A 262 13.72 5.78 11.82
C VAL A 262 14.06 4.31 11.73
N ARG A 263 14.07 3.78 10.49
CA ARG A 263 14.45 2.39 10.25
C ARG A 263 15.87 2.16 10.78
N ALA A 264 16.01 1.35 11.79
CA ALA A 264 17.31 0.90 12.26
C ALA A 264 17.94 -0.02 11.20
N TYR A 265 19.27 0.01 11.09
CA TYR A 265 20.00 -0.97 10.28
C TYR A 265 19.70 -2.37 10.80
N LEU A 266 19.07 -3.18 9.96
CA LEU A 266 18.86 -4.59 10.28
C LEU A 266 20.21 -5.28 10.24
N LYS A 267 20.70 -5.74 11.37
CA LYS A 267 21.84 -6.66 11.39
C LYS A 267 21.35 -7.97 10.77
N SER A 268 21.87 -8.31 9.60
CA SER A 268 21.62 -9.59 8.94
C SER A 268 21.90 -10.72 9.93
N LYS A 269 20.90 -11.55 10.23
CA LYS A 269 21.09 -12.77 11.03
C LYS A 269 21.99 -13.77 10.29
N SER A 270 22.17 -13.62 8.98
CA SER A 270 23.07 -14.46 8.16
C SER A 270 24.55 -14.25 8.49
N ALA A 271 24.94 -13.04 8.93
CA ALA A 271 26.33 -12.78 9.32
C ALA A 271 26.77 -13.56 10.58
N ALA A 272 25.83 -14.02 11.41
CA ALA A 272 26.12 -14.83 12.58
C ALA A 272 26.34 -16.31 12.25
N ALA A 273 25.88 -16.80 11.10
CA ALA A 273 26.09 -18.17 10.66
C ALA A 273 27.43 -18.37 9.92
N SER A 274 27.93 -17.33 9.25
CA SER A 274 29.20 -17.38 8.50
C SER A 274 30.45 -17.16 9.38
N ALA A 275 30.31 -16.76 10.63
CA ALA A 275 31.40 -16.58 11.56
C ALA A 275 31.74 -17.86 12.36
N LYS A 276 31.18 -19.00 11.98
CA LYS A 276 31.45 -20.34 12.56
C LYS A 276 31.91 -21.37 11.55
N LEU A 277 32.58 -20.92 10.47
CA LEU A 277 33.34 -21.80 9.57
C LEU A 277 34.81 -21.42 9.61
#